data_2e27d2799c2560bdc1fe8e8c5ffc3843
#
_entry.id   2e27d2799c2560bdc1fe8e8c5ffc3843
#
_cell.length_a   1.000
_cell.length_b   1.000
_cell.length_c   1.000
_cell.angle_alpha   90.00
_cell.angle_beta   90.00
_cell.angle_gamma   90.00
#
_symmetry.space_group_name_H-M   'P 1'
#
loop_
_entity.id
_entity.type
_entity.pdbx_description
1 polymer ?
#
loop_
_entity_poly.entity_id
_entity_poly.type
_entity_poly.pdbx_seq_one_letter_code
_entity_poly.pdbx_strand_id
1 'polypeptide(L)'
;FAAGAGKKAGEFYTPQEVSRILSEIVTTGKTRLRTVYDPTCGSGSLLLQTQKLGKADAIYGQEKINTTYNLARMNMLLHGVKYSDFDIQNGDTLEADAFGDRQFDAVVANPPFSAIWSAADKFNNDDRFSKAGVLAPKSKADYAFILHMIYHLNDGGTMACVAPHGVLFRGAAEGKIRQFLIEKKNY
;
A
#
# COMPACT_ATOMS: atom_id res chain seq x y z
N PHE A 1 22.61 2.10 4.42
CA PHE A 1 22.61 3.51 3.96
C PHE A 1 21.36 4.29 4.38
N ALA A 2 20.21 3.66 4.61
CA ALA A 2 18.96 4.35 4.98
C ALA A 2 18.84 4.74 6.47
N ALA A 3 19.62 4.15 7.37
CA ALA A 3 19.51 4.41 8.82
C ALA A 3 20.08 5.79 9.28
N GLY A 4 20.72 6.53 8.42
CA GLY A 4 21.38 7.79 8.75
C GLY A 4 20.83 9.06 8.11
N ALA A 5 19.87 8.97 7.19
CA ALA A 5 19.35 10.10 6.44
C ALA A 5 18.09 10.68 7.07
N GLY A 6 18.27 11.62 7.99
CA GLY A 6 17.32 12.69 8.22
C GLY A 6 16.12 12.43 9.11
N LYS A 7 16.25 12.80 10.36
CA LYS A 7 15.12 13.17 11.23
C LYS A 7 14.41 14.44 10.71
N LYS A 8 13.73 14.36 9.55
CA LYS A 8 12.77 15.38 9.13
C LYS A 8 11.50 14.70 8.63
N ALA A 9 10.47 14.80 9.45
CA ALA A 9 9.05 14.66 9.13
C ALA A 9 8.64 13.48 8.22
N GLY A 10 8.34 12.31 8.80
CA GLY A 10 7.38 11.37 8.19
C GLY A 10 7.96 10.22 7.36
N GLU A 11 9.26 10.12 7.16
CA GLU A 11 9.87 8.95 6.51
C GLU A 11 10.08 7.83 7.53
N PHE A 12 9.04 7.05 7.79
CA PHE A 12 9.18 5.83 8.58
C PHE A 12 9.69 4.70 7.68
N TYR A 13 10.96 4.38 7.83
CA TYR A 13 11.51 3.15 7.29
C TYR A 13 10.80 1.95 7.92
N THR A 14 10.26 1.06 7.11
CA THR A 14 9.67 -0.19 7.62
C THR A 14 10.78 -1.09 8.16
N PRO A 15 10.76 -1.46 9.45
CA PRO A 15 11.76 -2.38 10.02
C PRO A 15 11.81 -3.69 9.22
N GLN A 16 13.00 -4.30 9.13
CA GLN A 16 13.18 -5.51 8.32
C GLN A 16 12.30 -6.66 8.79
N GLU A 17 12.11 -6.80 10.09
CA GLU A 17 11.27 -7.83 10.70
C GLU A 17 9.79 -7.64 10.30
N VAL A 18 9.31 -6.41 10.28
CA VAL A 18 7.94 -6.10 9.84
C VAL A 18 7.80 -6.37 8.34
N SER A 19 8.75 -5.93 7.53
CA SER A 19 8.76 -6.22 6.08
C SER A 19 8.74 -7.72 5.81
N ARG A 20 9.49 -8.49 6.59
CA ARG A 20 9.52 -9.95 6.49
C ARG A 20 8.15 -10.56 6.80
N ILE A 21 7.54 -10.17 7.91
CA ILE A 21 6.22 -10.68 8.32
C ILE A 21 5.16 -10.38 7.25
N LEU A 22 5.08 -9.14 6.75
CA LEU A 22 4.13 -8.77 5.70
C LEU A 22 4.36 -9.59 4.43
N SER A 23 5.63 -9.76 4.04
CA SER A 23 6.00 -10.54 2.86
C SER A 23 5.65 -12.02 3.02
N GLU A 24 5.89 -12.63 4.20
CA GLU A 24 5.51 -14.00 4.48
C GLU A 24 3.99 -14.21 4.42
N ILE A 25 3.20 -13.27 4.96
CA ILE A 25 1.72 -13.34 4.90
C ILE A 25 1.24 -13.43 3.44
N VAL A 26 1.70 -12.51 2.57
CA VAL A 26 1.19 -12.44 1.19
C VAL A 26 1.74 -13.53 0.27
N THR A 27 2.82 -14.19 0.66
CA THR A 27 3.44 -15.28 -0.12
C THR A 27 3.07 -16.67 0.39
N THR A 28 2.44 -16.79 1.56
CA THR A 28 2.04 -18.09 2.13
C THR A 28 1.12 -18.85 1.16
N GLY A 29 1.48 -20.11 0.88
CA GLY A 29 0.74 -20.96 -0.04
C GLY A 29 0.88 -20.61 -1.52
N LYS A 30 1.70 -19.62 -1.87
CA LYS A 30 1.98 -19.23 -3.26
C LYS A 30 3.34 -19.75 -3.70
N THR A 31 3.41 -20.39 -4.85
CA THR A 31 4.69 -20.83 -5.45
C THR A 31 5.42 -19.69 -6.15
N ARG A 32 4.66 -18.73 -6.69
CA ARG A 32 5.13 -17.54 -7.40
C ARG A 32 4.03 -16.49 -7.44
N LEU A 33 4.42 -15.23 -7.38
CA LEU A 33 3.55 -14.08 -7.63
C LEU A 33 3.87 -13.50 -9.02
N ARG A 34 2.88 -13.08 -9.77
CA ARG A 34 3.10 -12.32 -11.02
C ARG A 34 3.40 -10.87 -10.68
N THR A 35 2.62 -10.30 -9.75
CA THR A 35 2.68 -8.87 -9.45
C THR A 35 2.59 -8.61 -7.95
N VAL A 36 3.36 -7.61 -7.49
CA VAL A 36 3.31 -7.07 -6.12
C VAL A 36 3.16 -5.56 -6.19
N TYR A 37 2.32 -5.00 -5.33
CA TYR A 37 2.07 -3.56 -5.26
C TYR A 37 2.21 -3.02 -3.84
N ASP A 38 2.79 -1.80 -3.74
CA ASP A 38 2.82 -1.01 -2.50
C ASP A 38 2.40 0.45 -2.80
N PRO A 39 1.23 0.90 -2.33
CA PRO A 39 0.72 2.25 -2.56
C PRO A 39 1.51 3.36 -1.85
N THR A 40 2.40 3.02 -0.92
CA THR A 40 3.20 3.94 -0.11
C THR A 40 4.64 3.45 0.03
N CYS A 41 5.24 3.12 -1.11
CA CYS A 41 6.41 2.23 -1.17
C CYS A 41 7.68 2.75 -0.49
N GLY A 42 7.73 4.03 -0.14
CA GLY A 42 8.89 4.60 0.51
C GLY A 42 10.17 4.35 -0.32
N SER A 43 11.18 3.82 0.31
CA SER A 43 12.44 3.43 -0.36
C SER A 43 12.34 2.13 -1.18
N GLY A 44 11.17 1.46 -1.19
CA GLY A 44 10.97 0.21 -1.90
C GLY A 44 11.45 -1.06 -1.17
N SER A 45 11.91 -0.93 0.07
CA SER A 45 12.47 -2.07 0.83
C SER A 45 11.48 -3.20 1.03
N LEU A 46 10.22 -2.88 1.35
CA LEU A 46 9.15 -3.87 1.52
C LEU A 46 8.84 -4.58 0.18
N LEU A 47 8.77 -3.83 -0.91
CA LEU A 47 8.59 -4.39 -2.26
C LEU A 47 9.71 -5.36 -2.63
N LEU A 48 10.96 -4.98 -2.41
CA LEU A 48 12.13 -5.84 -2.68
C LEU A 48 12.10 -7.11 -1.84
N GLN A 49 11.75 -7.01 -0.57
CA GLN A 49 11.61 -8.17 0.32
C GLN A 49 10.51 -9.12 -0.19
N THR A 50 9.35 -8.58 -0.54
CA THR A 50 8.21 -9.37 -1.03
C THR A 50 8.50 -9.98 -2.40
N GLN A 51 9.14 -9.23 -3.30
CA GLN A 51 9.57 -9.72 -4.62
C GLN A 51 10.51 -10.92 -4.49
N LYS A 52 11.52 -10.80 -3.62
CA LYS A 52 12.48 -11.86 -3.40
C LYS A 52 11.84 -13.13 -2.82
N LEU A 53 10.98 -12.97 -1.81
CA LEU A 53 10.32 -14.09 -1.13
C LEU A 53 9.26 -14.75 -2.02
N GLY A 54 8.44 -13.96 -2.69
CA GLY A 54 7.36 -14.40 -3.56
C GLY A 54 7.79 -14.73 -4.99
N LYS A 55 9.07 -14.55 -5.33
CA LYS A 55 9.60 -14.70 -6.70
C LYS A 55 8.73 -13.93 -7.71
N ALA A 56 8.35 -12.69 -7.36
CA ALA A 56 7.45 -11.91 -8.18
C ALA A 56 8.10 -11.50 -9.50
N ASP A 57 7.31 -11.54 -10.58
CA ASP A 57 7.77 -11.19 -11.92
C ASP A 57 7.90 -9.67 -12.08
N ALA A 58 6.97 -8.91 -11.50
CA ALA A 58 6.96 -7.47 -11.60
C ALA A 58 6.52 -6.81 -10.28
N ILE A 59 7.07 -5.64 -10.01
CA ILE A 59 6.82 -4.84 -8.80
C ILE A 59 6.28 -3.47 -9.21
N TYR A 60 5.27 -3.02 -8.45
CA TYR A 60 4.61 -1.75 -8.65
C TYR A 60 4.59 -0.97 -7.34
N GLY A 61 4.81 0.33 -7.42
CA GLY A 61 4.78 1.16 -6.23
C GLY A 61 4.39 2.60 -6.53
N GLN A 62 3.86 3.28 -5.52
CA GLN A 62 3.64 4.71 -5.61
C GLN A 62 4.21 5.38 -4.37
N GLU A 63 4.88 6.52 -4.56
CA GLU A 63 5.52 7.29 -3.49
C GLU A 63 5.29 8.79 -3.72
N LYS A 64 4.76 9.44 -2.69
CA LYS A 64 4.41 10.86 -2.75
C LYS A 64 5.63 11.78 -2.77
N ILE A 65 6.68 11.44 -2.01
CA ILE A 65 7.87 12.28 -1.84
C ILE A 65 8.85 11.99 -2.98
N ASN A 66 9.14 13.00 -3.79
CA ASN A 66 9.98 12.84 -4.99
C ASN A 66 11.38 12.30 -4.69
N THR A 67 12.04 12.75 -3.62
CA THR A 67 13.36 12.24 -3.22
C THR A 67 13.33 10.77 -2.86
N THR A 68 12.29 10.34 -2.14
CA THR A 68 12.08 8.95 -1.73
C THR A 68 11.69 8.08 -2.92
N TYR A 69 10.87 8.58 -3.83
CA TYR A 69 10.58 7.95 -5.12
C TYR A 69 11.86 7.66 -5.93
N ASN A 70 12.77 8.65 -6.05
CA ASN A 70 14.03 8.42 -6.74
C ASN A 70 14.90 7.39 -6.03
N LEU A 71 14.91 7.42 -4.70
CA LEU A 71 15.60 6.41 -3.89
C LEU A 71 15.04 5.01 -4.14
N ALA A 72 13.72 4.85 -4.18
CA ALA A 72 13.08 3.57 -4.46
C ALA A 72 13.53 2.99 -5.81
N ARG A 73 13.49 3.80 -6.87
CA ARG A 73 13.95 3.38 -8.22
C ARG A 73 15.42 2.98 -8.24
N MET A 74 16.26 3.77 -7.56
CA MET A 74 17.68 3.43 -7.42
C MET A 74 17.86 2.11 -6.68
N ASN A 75 17.12 1.87 -5.60
CA ASN A 75 17.16 0.62 -4.86
C ASN A 75 16.76 -0.58 -5.71
N MET A 76 15.72 -0.47 -6.55
CA MET A 76 15.36 -1.54 -7.49
C MET A 76 16.56 -1.94 -8.35
N LEU A 77 17.22 -0.96 -8.98
CA LEU A 77 18.37 -1.20 -9.85
C LEU A 77 19.56 -1.79 -9.09
N LEU A 78 19.88 -1.25 -7.92
CA LEU A 78 21.00 -1.72 -7.09
C LEU A 78 20.79 -3.16 -6.58
N HIS A 79 19.55 -3.60 -6.43
CA HIS A 79 19.20 -4.98 -6.07
C HIS A 79 18.98 -5.90 -7.28
N GLY A 80 19.33 -5.42 -8.48
CA GLY A 80 19.32 -6.24 -9.70
C GLY A 80 17.93 -6.47 -10.32
N VAL A 81 16.92 -5.69 -9.91
CA VAL A 81 15.61 -5.74 -10.57
C VAL A 81 15.75 -5.04 -11.92
N LYS A 82 15.38 -5.72 -13.00
CA LYS A 82 15.45 -5.15 -14.34
C LYS A 82 14.48 -3.97 -14.45
N TYR A 83 14.85 -2.97 -15.24
CA TYR A 83 14.02 -1.79 -15.44
C TYR A 83 12.62 -2.13 -16.02
N SER A 84 12.52 -3.20 -16.78
CA SER A 84 11.25 -3.72 -17.31
C SER A 84 10.34 -4.36 -16.25
N ASP A 85 10.90 -4.75 -15.10
CA ASP A 85 10.23 -5.58 -14.12
C ASP A 85 9.77 -4.78 -12.89
N PHE A 86 9.91 -3.44 -12.94
CA PHE A 86 9.33 -2.56 -11.92
C PHE A 86 8.73 -1.29 -12.52
N ASP A 87 7.68 -0.80 -11.89
CA ASP A 87 7.03 0.47 -12.20
C ASP A 87 6.75 1.22 -10.89
N ILE A 88 7.58 2.20 -10.58
CA ILE A 88 7.41 3.06 -9.42
C ILE A 88 6.99 4.44 -9.90
N GLN A 89 5.85 4.93 -9.41
CA GLN A 89 5.25 6.21 -9.79
C GLN A 89 5.39 7.25 -8.68
N ASN A 90 5.57 8.52 -9.07
CA ASN A 90 5.61 9.61 -8.11
C ASN A 90 4.26 10.31 -8.02
N GLY A 91 3.67 10.34 -6.84
CA GLY A 91 2.38 11.00 -6.61
C GLY A 91 1.71 10.55 -5.32
N ASP A 92 0.70 11.31 -4.92
CA ASP A 92 -0.15 10.98 -3.78
C ASP A 92 -1.18 9.94 -4.21
N THR A 93 -1.03 8.73 -3.72
CA THR A 93 -1.87 7.56 -4.05
C THR A 93 -3.37 7.80 -3.84
N LEU A 94 -3.75 8.49 -2.77
CA LEU A 94 -5.16 8.75 -2.50
C LEU A 94 -5.75 9.80 -3.42
N GLU A 95 -4.96 10.84 -3.77
CA GLU A 95 -5.41 11.97 -4.58
C GLU A 95 -5.31 11.70 -6.09
N ALA A 96 -4.32 10.93 -6.50
CA ALA A 96 -3.99 10.64 -7.90
C ALA A 96 -3.39 9.23 -8.02
N ASP A 97 -4.27 8.24 -8.09
CA ASP A 97 -3.90 6.85 -8.32
C ASP A 97 -3.23 6.69 -9.69
N ALA A 98 -2.01 6.20 -9.69
CA ALA A 98 -1.21 6.03 -10.90
C ALA A 98 -1.51 4.73 -11.67
N PHE A 99 -2.23 3.78 -11.04
CA PHE A 99 -2.45 2.44 -11.60
C PHE A 99 -3.89 2.17 -12.03
N GLY A 100 -4.85 3.08 -11.74
CA GLY A 100 -6.23 2.99 -12.21
C GLY A 100 -6.90 1.68 -11.82
N ASP A 101 -7.40 0.93 -12.80
CA ASP A 101 -8.13 -0.33 -12.56
C ASP A 101 -7.21 -1.57 -12.46
N ARG A 102 -5.88 -1.37 -12.42
CA ARG A 102 -4.96 -2.50 -12.35
C ARG A 102 -5.06 -3.21 -11.00
N GLN A 103 -5.11 -4.54 -11.06
CA GLN A 103 -5.13 -5.40 -9.88
C GLN A 103 -3.84 -6.23 -9.78
N PHE A 104 -3.48 -6.62 -8.55
CA PHE A 104 -2.22 -7.27 -8.23
C PHE A 104 -2.43 -8.55 -7.42
N ASP A 105 -1.51 -9.51 -7.56
CA ASP A 105 -1.55 -10.79 -6.81
C ASP A 105 -1.26 -10.60 -5.31
N ALA A 106 -0.42 -9.62 -5.00
CA ALA A 106 -0.13 -9.25 -3.62
C ALA A 106 -0.08 -7.72 -3.48
N VAL A 107 -0.67 -7.22 -2.39
CA VAL A 107 -0.60 -5.80 -2.01
C VAL A 107 -0.04 -5.71 -0.59
N VAL A 108 1.04 -4.97 -0.43
CA VAL A 108 1.72 -4.81 0.85
C VAL A 108 1.91 -3.32 1.15
N ALA A 109 1.77 -2.91 2.41
CA ALA A 109 2.04 -1.52 2.76
C ALA A 109 2.36 -1.32 4.25
N ASN A 110 3.16 -0.29 4.50
CA ASN A 110 3.24 0.38 5.80
C ASN A 110 2.89 1.86 5.60
N PRO A 111 1.59 2.19 5.43
CA PRO A 111 1.17 3.55 5.14
C PRO A 111 1.39 4.48 6.33
N PRO A 112 1.50 5.80 6.12
CA PRO A 112 1.62 6.76 7.21
C PRO A 112 0.36 6.76 8.08
N PHE A 113 0.53 6.49 9.38
CA PHE A 113 -0.58 6.39 10.33
C PHE A 113 -1.31 7.71 10.51
N SER A 114 -2.64 7.65 10.47
CA SER A 114 -3.52 8.81 10.68
C SER A 114 -3.14 10.01 9.81
N ALA A 115 -2.71 9.77 8.59
CA ALA A 115 -2.39 10.82 7.64
C ALA A 115 -3.62 11.67 7.31
N ILE A 116 -3.37 12.94 7.02
CA ILE A 116 -4.41 13.84 6.51
C ILE A 116 -4.50 13.65 5.00
N TRP A 117 -5.73 13.55 4.49
CA TRP A 117 -6.03 13.54 3.05
C TRP A 117 -7.18 14.48 2.74
N SER A 118 -7.49 14.73 1.47
CA SER A 118 -8.51 15.72 1.12
C SER A 118 -9.91 15.29 1.52
N ALA A 119 -10.22 13.99 1.42
CA ALA A 119 -11.57 13.44 1.55
C ALA A 119 -12.59 14.27 0.73
N ALA A 120 -12.17 14.71 -0.46
CA ALA A 120 -12.97 15.59 -1.30
C ALA A 120 -14.22 14.88 -1.85
N ASP A 121 -15.27 15.64 -2.14
CA ASP A 121 -16.57 15.09 -2.60
C ASP A 121 -16.45 14.22 -3.86
N LYS A 122 -15.46 14.49 -4.72
CA LYS A 122 -15.18 13.64 -5.90
C LYS A 122 -14.99 12.17 -5.55
N PHE A 123 -14.48 11.87 -4.36
CA PHE A 123 -14.21 10.49 -3.91
C PHE A 123 -15.45 9.72 -3.48
N ASN A 124 -16.60 10.38 -3.32
CA ASN A 124 -17.87 9.67 -3.09
C ASN A 124 -18.31 8.83 -4.30
N ASN A 125 -17.81 9.16 -5.50
CA ASN A 125 -18.05 8.41 -6.74
C ASN A 125 -16.83 7.64 -7.23
N ASP A 126 -15.75 7.61 -6.47
CA ASP A 126 -14.54 6.87 -6.79
C ASP A 126 -14.74 5.39 -6.43
N ASP A 127 -14.52 4.49 -7.36
CA ASP A 127 -14.77 3.05 -7.19
C ASP A 127 -13.96 2.42 -6.04
N ARG A 128 -12.85 3.03 -5.67
CA ARG A 128 -12.04 2.61 -4.52
C ARG A 128 -12.80 2.78 -3.20
N PHE A 129 -13.67 3.80 -3.09
CA PHE A 129 -14.26 4.22 -1.82
C PHE A 129 -15.79 4.16 -1.79
N SER A 130 -16.44 4.35 -2.94
CA SER A 130 -17.91 4.53 -3.05
C SER A 130 -18.71 3.37 -2.48
N LYS A 131 -18.20 2.14 -2.61
CA LYS A 131 -18.90 0.92 -2.15
C LYS A 131 -19.11 0.88 -0.64
N ALA A 132 -18.29 1.57 0.14
CA ALA A 132 -18.43 1.67 1.59
C ALA A 132 -19.52 2.65 2.04
N GLY A 133 -20.06 3.46 1.12
CA GLY A 133 -21.12 4.45 1.38
C GLY A 133 -20.70 5.63 2.27
N VAL A 134 -19.44 5.71 2.66
CA VAL A 134 -18.87 6.79 3.45
C VAL A 134 -17.36 6.86 3.25
N LEU A 135 -16.81 8.07 3.19
CA LEU A 135 -15.37 8.28 3.09
C LEU A 135 -14.71 8.14 4.47
N ALA A 136 -13.46 7.70 4.48
CA ALA A 136 -12.60 7.77 5.65
C ALA A 136 -12.47 9.24 6.11
N PRO A 137 -12.33 9.50 7.43
CA PRO A 137 -12.22 10.86 7.95
C PRO A 137 -11.02 11.61 7.34
N LYS A 138 -11.21 12.89 6.99
CA LYS A 138 -10.15 13.75 6.45
C LYS A 138 -8.87 13.73 7.30
N SER A 139 -9.02 13.65 8.63
CA SER A 139 -7.91 13.64 9.59
C SER A 139 -7.27 12.27 9.80
N LYS A 140 -7.78 11.20 9.15
CA LYS A 140 -7.33 9.82 9.34
C LYS A 140 -7.58 9.00 8.08
N ALA A 141 -6.59 8.96 7.21
CA ALA A 141 -6.64 8.25 5.95
C ALA A 141 -6.47 6.72 6.08
N ASP A 142 -6.36 6.18 7.30
CA ASP A 142 -6.05 4.77 7.53
C ASP A 142 -6.95 3.84 6.69
N TYR A 143 -8.26 4.03 6.75
CA TYR A 143 -9.22 3.26 5.96
C TYR A 143 -9.26 3.64 4.47
N ALA A 144 -8.84 4.84 4.09
CA ALA A 144 -8.71 5.18 2.67
C ALA A 144 -7.59 4.34 2.02
N PHE A 145 -6.45 4.17 2.70
CA PHE A 145 -5.40 3.25 2.24
C PHE A 145 -5.87 1.80 2.20
N ILE A 146 -6.57 1.32 3.23
CA ILE A 146 -7.09 -0.06 3.26
C ILE A 146 -8.05 -0.30 2.08
N LEU A 147 -9.01 0.59 1.84
CA LEU A 147 -9.94 0.48 0.72
C LEU A 147 -9.23 0.53 -0.64
N HIS A 148 -8.25 1.42 -0.80
CA HIS A 148 -7.43 1.50 -1.99
C HIS A 148 -6.67 0.18 -2.25
N MET A 149 -6.07 -0.40 -1.21
CA MET A 149 -5.36 -1.68 -1.33
C MET A 149 -6.29 -2.83 -1.72
N ILE A 150 -7.50 -2.87 -1.14
CA ILE A 150 -8.52 -3.87 -1.48
C ILE A 150 -8.99 -3.72 -2.93
N TYR A 151 -9.16 -2.48 -3.41
CA TYR A 151 -9.54 -2.21 -4.79
C TYR A 151 -8.52 -2.75 -5.80
N HIS A 152 -7.24 -2.65 -5.48
CA HIS A 152 -6.15 -3.14 -6.30
C HIS A 152 -5.80 -4.62 -6.10
N LEU A 153 -6.54 -5.33 -5.27
CA LEU A 153 -6.30 -6.75 -5.04
C LEU A 153 -7.08 -7.58 -6.05
N ASN A 154 -6.41 -8.45 -6.80
CA ASN A 154 -7.09 -9.34 -7.74
C ASN A 154 -7.78 -10.52 -7.02
N ASP A 155 -8.63 -11.23 -7.73
CA ASP A 155 -9.30 -12.44 -7.22
C ASP A 155 -8.26 -13.48 -6.78
N GLY A 156 -8.37 -13.93 -5.52
CA GLY A 156 -7.40 -14.84 -4.92
C GLY A 156 -6.07 -14.21 -4.53
N GLY A 157 -5.94 -12.89 -4.65
CA GLY A 157 -4.81 -12.11 -4.15
C GLY A 157 -4.79 -12.07 -2.62
N THR A 158 -3.68 -11.62 -2.06
CA THR A 158 -3.52 -11.46 -0.61
C THR A 158 -2.93 -10.10 -0.31
N MET A 159 -3.50 -9.39 0.65
CA MET A 159 -2.94 -8.13 1.14
C MET A 159 -2.49 -8.22 2.59
N ALA A 160 -1.47 -7.47 2.93
CA ALA A 160 -1.02 -7.29 4.30
C ALA A 160 -0.55 -5.85 4.51
N CYS A 161 -1.02 -5.20 5.58
CA CYS A 161 -0.60 -3.84 5.90
C CYS A 161 -0.38 -3.65 7.40
N VAL A 162 0.48 -2.69 7.73
CA VAL A 162 0.60 -2.17 9.09
C VAL A 162 -0.46 -1.08 9.27
N ALA A 163 -1.22 -1.16 10.34
CA ALA A 163 -2.25 -0.19 10.65
C ALA A 163 -2.26 0.17 12.15
N PRO A 164 -2.68 1.38 12.53
CA PRO A 164 -2.81 1.74 13.94
C PRO A 164 -3.96 0.97 14.59
N HIS A 165 -3.83 0.64 15.88
CA HIS A 165 -4.85 -0.10 16.64
C HIS A 165 -6.25 0.49 16.49
N GLY A 166 -6.35 1.81 16.32
CA GLY A 166 -7.62 2.51 16.17
C GLY A 166 -8.52 1.99 15.05
N VAL A 167 -7.98 1.39 13.99
CA VAL A 167 -8.79 0.81 12.91
C VAL A 167 -9.71 -0.30 13.42
N LEU A 168 -9.38 -0.95 14.54
CA LEU A 168 -10.15 -2.06 15.10
C LEU A 168 -11.37 -1.60 15.92
N PHE A 169 -11.36 -0.38 16.48
CA PHE A 169 -12.40 0.02 17.44
C PHE A 169 -12.96 1.44 17.26
N ARG A 170 -12.35 2.31 16.44
CA ARG A 170 -12.91 3.66 16.21
C ARG A 170 -14.29 3.55 15.57
N GLY A 171 -15.21 4.44 16.00
CA GLY A 171 -16.59 4.50 15.55
C GLY A 171 -16.79 5.40 14.33
N ALA A 172 -18.00 5.96 14.19
CA ALA A 172 -18.42 6.86 13.13
C ALA A 172 -18.11 6.32 11.71
N ALA A 173 -17.49 7.08 10.83
CA ALA A 173 -17.20 6.68 9.45
C ALA A 173 -16.29 5.43 9.40
N GLU A 174 -15.24 5.36 10.24
CA GLU A 174 -14.36 4.19 10.29
C GLU A 174 -15.09 2.91 10.73
N GLY A 175 -16.04 3.03 11.68
CA GLY A 175 -16.91 1.93 12.10
C GLY A 175 -17.79 1.41 10.96
N LYS A 176 -18.37 2.30 10.14
CA LYS A 176 -19.18 1.92 8.98
C LYS A 176 -18.36 1.22 7.90
N ILE A 177 -17.16 1.72 7.61
CA ILE A 177 -16.25 1.09 6.63
C ILE A 177 -15.85 -0.30 7.14
N ARG A 178 -15.48 -0.43 8.40
CA ARG A 178 -15.14 -1.73 9.00
C ARG A 178 -16.29 -2.73 8.93
N GLN A 179 -17.52 -2.29 9.26
CA GLN A 179 -18.72 -3.12 9.13
C GLN A 179 -18.92 -3.57 7.68
N PHE A 180 -18.82 -2.66 6.71
CA PHE A 180 -18.90 -2.98 5.29
C PHE A 180 -17.89 -4.07 4.89
N LEU A 181 -16.63 -3.94 5.31
CA LEU A 181 -15.58 -4.92 5.00
C LEU A 181 -15.83 -6.29 5.63
N ILE A 182 -16.37 -6.34 6.86
CA ILE A 182 -16.68 -7.60 7.55
C ILE A 182 -17.91 -8.30 6.94
N GLU A 183 -18.95 -7.53 6.57
CA GLU A 183 -20.20 -8.07 6.03
C GLU A 183 -20.07 -8.54 4.58
N LYS A 184 -19.23 -7.89 3.80
CA LYS A 184 -18.90 -8.30 2.44
C LYS A 184 -17.89 -9.45 2.46
N LYS A 185 -18.33 -10.65 2.80
CA LYS A 185 -17.54 -11.89 2.93
C LYS A 185 -16.75 -12.34 1.67
N ASN A 186 -16.54 -11.48 0.70
CA ASN A 186 -15.87 -11.79 -0.56
C ASN A 186 -14.50 -11.09 -0.70
N TYR A 187 -13.85 -10.77 0.43
CA TYR A 187 -12.48 -10.30 0.44
C TYR A 187 -11.57 -11.27 1.16
#